data_74ddd67c93df60edff275ff731f14c43
#
_entry.id   74ddd67c93df60edff275ff731f14c43
#
_cell.length_a   1.000
_cell.length_b   1.000
_cell.length_c   1.000
_cell.angle_alpha   90.00
_cell.angle_beta   90.00
_cell.angle_gamma   90.00
#
_symmetry.space_group_name_H-M   'P 1'
#
loop_
_entity.id
_entity.type
_entity.pdbx_description
1 polymer ?
#
loop_
_entity_poly.entity_id
_entity_poly.type
_entity_poly.pdbx_seq_one_letter_code
_entity_poly.pdbx_strand_id
1 'polypeptide(L)'
;MPAMRRQPERLVFIDETAVKTNLTRLRGRAPRGERLEMDAPFGNRGTQTFIAGLTTDGLIAPWVIKGAMDGPAFAAYVEKILAPSLTPGTVVILDNLATHRNVEAARALRQAGCWFLYLPPYSPDLNPIEQAFSKLKAHLRKIGARTFTELFHAIGQVCQMFTPDECWSYFHDAGYVAS
;
A
#
# COMPACT_ATOMS: atom_id res chain seq x y z
N MET A 1 17.28 5.21 -13.44
CA MET A 1 17.09 6.26 -12.40
C MET A 1 17.06 7.70 -12.95
N PRO A 2 17.98 8.22 -13.79
CA PRO A 2 17.92 9.65 -14.18
C PRO A 2 16.64 10.09 -14.89
N ALA A 3 16.05 9.23 -15.72
CA ALA A 3 14.81 9.57 -16.44
C ALA A 3 13.59 9.61 -15.50
N MET A 4 13.53 8.74 -14.49
CA MET A 4 12.44 8.67 -13.49
C MET A 4 12.41 9.91 -12.60
N ARG A 5 13.56 10.47 -12.25
CA ARG A 5 13.66 11.68 -11.43
C ARG A 5 13.14 12.95 -12.11
N ARG A 6 12.97 12.91 -13.44
CA ARG A 6 12.48 14.06 -14.21
C ARG A 6 10.96 14.12 -14.31
N GLN A 7 10.28 13.00 -14.08
CA GLN A 7 8.82 12.87 -14.21
C GLN A 7 8.27 11.93 -13.12
N PRO A 8 8.48 12.25 -11.82
CA PRO A 8 8.02 11.40 -10.72
C PRO A 8 6.50 11.26 -10.70
N GLU A 9 5.76 12.22 -11.23
CA GLU A 9 4.31 12.19 -11.38
C GLU A 9 3.78 11.06 -12.28
N ARG A 10 4.65 10.48 -13.10
CA ARG A 10 4.34 9.32 -13.94
C ARG A 10 4.58 7.98 -13.25
N LEU A 11 5.10 7.99 -12.03
CA LEU A 11 5.43 6.79 -11.29
C LEU A 11 4.29 6.45 -10.32
N VAL A 12 3.89 5.19 -10.29
CA VAL A 12 2.97 4.64 -9.31
C VAL A 12 3.61 3.41 -8.70
N PHE A 13 3.81 3.43 -7.39
CA PHE A 13 4.31 2.27 -6.65
C PHE A 13 3.14 1.48 -6.12
N ILE A 14 3.04 0.20 -6.45
CA ILE A 14 2.02 -0.68 -5.89
C ILE A 14 2.67 -1.74 -5.01
N ASP A 15 1.98 -2.07 -3.94
CA ASP A 15 2.37 -3.15 -3.05
C ASP A 15 1.16 -3.63 -2.26
N GLU A 16 1.29 -4.81 -1.63
CA GLU A 16 0.29 -5.34 -0.74
C GLU A 16 0.80 -5.47 0.70
N THR A 17 -0.11 -5.31 1.63
CA THR A 17 0.19 -5.50 3.04
C THR A 17 -0.94 -6.21 3.77
N ALA A 18 -0.56 -7.07 4.71
CA ALA A 18 -1.52 -7.73 5.59
C ALA A 18 -2.12 -6.72 6.58
N VAL A 19 -3.44 -6.73 6.67
CA VAL A 19 -4.21 -5.97 7.66
C VAL A 19 -5.10 -6.92 8.46
N LYS A 20 -5.31 -6.63 9.74
CA LYS A 20 -6.03 -7.52 10.65
C LYS A 20 -7.01 -6.72 11.51
N THR A 21 -8.11 -7.34 11.88
CA THR A 21 -9.10 -6.78 12.82
C THR A 21 -8.72 -6.93 14.29
N ASN A 22 -7.56 -7.52 14.57
CA ASN A 22 -6.99 -7.63 15.92
C ASN A 22 -5.78 -6.72 16.15
N LEU A 23 -5.60 -5.69 15.33
CA LEU A 23 -4.55 -4.71 15.54
C LEU A 23 -4.76 -3.97 16.86
N THR A 24 -3.72 -3.95 17.71
CA THR A 24 -3.70 -3.26 18.98
C THR A 24 -2.54 -2.26 19.01
N ARG A 25 -2.64 -1.29 19.93
CA ARG A 25 -1.53 -0.37 20.18
C ARG A 25 -0.33 -1.16 20.69
N LEU A 26 0.85 -0.94 20.09
CA LEU A 26 2.08 -1.61 20.48
C LEU A 26 2.71 -1.01 21.76
N ARG A 27 2.33 0.22 22.10
CA ARG A 27 2.84 0.97 23.24
C ARG A 27 1.72 1.81 23.85
N GLY A 28 1.77 1.97 25.16
CA GLY A 28 0.91 2.85 25.94
C GLY A 28 1.71 3.49 27.08
N ARG A 29 1.09 4.40 27.82
CA ARG A 29 1.65 5.02 29.00
C ARG A 29 0.81 4.64 30.20
N ALA A 30 1.47 4.24 31.27
CA ALA A 30 0.90 4.07 32.61
C ALA A 30 1.66 4.98 33.58
N PRO A 31 1.08 5.31 34.74
CA PRO A 31 1.82 5.96 35.83
C PRO A 31 3.07 5.16 36.19
N ARG A 32 4.10 5.86 36.64
CA ARG A 32 5.36 5.21 37.04
C ARG A 32 5.11 4.20 38.16
N GLY A 33 5.51 2.94 37.90
CA GLY A 33 5.33 1.85 38.86
C GLY A 33 4.07 1.01 38.61
N GLU A 34 3.19 1.42 37.70
CA GLU A 34 2.00 0.65 37.33
C GLU A 34 2.23 -0.13 36.02
N ARG A 35 1.66 -1.34 35.95
CA ARG A 35 1.66 -2.15 34.73
C ARG A 35 0.56 -1.65 33.80
N LEU A 36 0.91 -1.40 32.54
CA LEU A 36 -0.11 -1.08 31.53
C LEU A 36 -0.89 -2.37 31.23
N GLU A 37 -2.16 -2.40 31.59
CA GLU A 37 -3.09 -3.47 31.17
C GLU A 37 -3.90 -2.96 29.98
N MET A 38 -3.98 -3.77 28.94
CA MET A 38 -4.76 -3.49 27.74
C MET A 38 -5.44 -4.77 27.28
N ASP A 39 -6.72 -4.66 26.97
CA ASP A 39 -7.48 -5.75 26.36
C ASP A 39 -6.94 -6.00 24.94
N ALA A 40 -6.43 -7.19 24.72
CA ALA A 40 -6.08 -7.68 23.40
C ALA A 40 -7.19 -8.59 22.88
N PRO A 41 -7.71 -8.36 21.67
CA PRO A 41 -8.75 -9.24 21.12
C PRO A 41 -8.18 -10.62 20.87
N PHE A 42 -8.76 -11.63 21.49
CA PHE A 42 -8.46 -13.03 21.26
C PHE A 42 -9.15 -13.53 20.00
N GLY A 43 -8.46 -14.40 19.25
CA GLY A 43 -9.00 -15.14 18.12
C GLY A 43 -8.27 -14.90 16.80
N ASN A 44 -8.12 -15.97 16.03
CA ASN A 44 -7.56 -15.92 14.68
C ASN A 44 -8.67 -15.47 13.71
N ARG A 45 -8.85 -14.17 13.60
CA ARG A 45 -9.78 -13.57 12.64
C ARG A 45 -9.05 -13.35 11.33
N GLY A 46 -8.94 -14.33 10.50
CA GLY A 46 -8.35 -14.31 9.16
C GLY A 46 -7.54 -13.07 8.75
N THR A 47 -6.50 -13.25 8.00
CA THR A 47 -5.72 -12.15 7.43
C THR A 47 -6.48 -11.58 6.24
N GLN A 48 -6.60 -10.26 6.17
CA GLN A 48 -7.02 -9.53 4.98
C GLN A 48 -5.79 -8.94 4.31
N THR A 49 -5.84 -8.82 3.00
CA THR A 49 -4.80 -8.15 2.23
C THR A 49 -5.32 -6.81 1.74
N PHE A 50 -4.58 -5.77 2.02
CA PHE A 50 -4.77 -4.44 1.45
C PHE A 50 -3.74 -4.21 0.36
N ILE A 51 -4.17 -3.74 -0.80
CA ILE A 51 -3.32 -3.32 -1.92
C ILE A 51 -3.72 -1.91 -2.35
N ALA A 52 -2.75 -1.10 -2.70
CA ALA A 52 -2.96 0.25 -3.22
C ALA A 52 -1.78 0.68 -4.07
N GLY A 53 -1.94 1.79 -4.77
CA GLY A 53 -0.86 2.51 -5.46
C GLY A 53 -0.51 3.80 -4.71
N LEU A 54 0.77 4.12 -4.62
CA LEU A 54 1.28 5.40 -4.14
C LEU A 54 1.72 6.25 -5.33
N THR A 55 1.16 7.44 -5.44
CA THR A 55 1.55 8.52 -6.36
C THR A 55 2.23 9.64 -5.59
N THR A 56 2.70 10.66 -6.29
CA THR A 56 3.18 11.90 -5.66
C THR A 56 2.09 12.69 -4.94
N ASP A 57 0.82 12.40 -5.24
CA ASP A 57 -0.33 13.16 -4.73
C ASP A 57 -1.09 12.44 -3.61
N GLY A 58 -0.94 11.13 -3.50
CA GLY A 58 -1.68 10.33 -2.52
C GLY A 58 -1.72 8.85 -2.84
N LEU A 59 -2.54 8.11 -2.09
CA LEU A 59 -2.87 6.71 -2.37
C LEU A 59 -4.01 6.62 -3.38
N ILE A 60 -3.84 5.76 -4.38
CA ILE A 60 -4.84 5.48 -5.41
C ILE A 60 -5.19 4.00 -5.45
N ALA A 61 -6.33 3.69 -6.07
CA ALA A 61 -6.76 2.32 -6.32
C ALA A 61 -6.71 1.39 -5.07
N PRO A 62 -7.20 1.84 -3.90
CA PRO A 62 -7.20 0.99 -2.71
C PRO A 62 -8.17 -0.17 -2.85
N TRP A 63 -7.73 -1.37 -2.46
CA TRP A 63 -8.57 -2.56 -2.45
C TRP A 63 -8.25 -3.45 -1.25
N VAL A 64 -9.27 -4.07 -0.68
CA VAL A 64 -9.16 -5.00 0.46
C VAL A 64 -9.79 -6.32 0.07
N ILE A 65 -9.06 -7.40 0.22
CA ILE A 65 -9.57 -8.75 0.01
C ILE A 65 -9.46 -9.59 1.28
N LYS A 66 -10.36 -10.56 1.44
CA LYS A 66 -10.25 -11.59 2.47
C LYS A 66 -9.25 -12.64 2.01
N GLY A 67 -8.20 -12.88 2.81
CA GLY A 67 -7.16 -13.83 2.47
C GLY A 67 -5.93 -13.21 1.82
N ALA A 68 -5.09 -14.06 1.25
CA ALA A 68 -3.86 -13.67 0.57
C ALA A 68 -4.13 -13.24 -0.88
N MET A 69 -3.26 -12.40 -1.42
CA MET A 69 -3.23 -12.05 -2.83
C MET A 69 -2.63 -13.21 -3.62
N ASP A 70 -3.39 -13.73 -4.58
CA ASP A 70 -2.92 -14.70 -5.55
C ASP A 70 -2.86 -14.10 -6.97
N GLY A 71 -2.38 -14.87 -7.94
CA GLY A 71 -2.25 -14.41 -9.32
C GLY A 71 -3.58 -13.93 -9.94
N PRO A 72 -4.68 -14.70 -9.85
CA PRO A 72 -5.99 -14.26 -10.33
C PRO A 72 -6.53 -13.01 -9.65
N ALA A 73 -6.38 -12.90 -8.32
CA ALA A 73 -6.79 -11.70 -7.57
C ALA A 73 -5.96 -10.49 -7.99
N PHE A 74 -4.66 -10.65 -8.17
CA PHE A 74 -3.78 -9.58 -8.67
C PHE A 74 -4.17 -9.13 -10.08
N ALA A 75 -4.45 -10.07 -11.00
CA ALA A 75 -4.92 -9.72 -12.34
C ALA A 75 -6.24 -8.94 -12.31
N ALA A 76 -7.20 -9.38 -11.49
CA ALA A 76 -8.48 -8.70 -11.30
C ALA A 76 -8.30 -7.29 -10.71
N TYR A 77 -7.41 -7.13 -9.74
CA TYR A 77 -7.06 -5.82 -9.19
C TYR A 77 -6.52 -4.88 -10.27
N VAL A 78 -5.54 -5.35 -11.04
CA VAL A 78 -4.92 -4.53 -12.09
C VAL A 78 -5.94 -4.13 -13.16
N GLU A 79 -6.74 -5.08 -13.64
CA GLU A 79 -7.72 -4.84 -14.70
C GLU A 79 -8.86 -3.92 -14.27
N LYS A 80 -9.44 -4.17 -13.07
CA LYS A 80 -10.71 -3.56 -12.66
C LYS A 80 -10.54 -2.34 -11.79
N ILE A 81 -9.43 -2.23 -11.07
CA ILE A 81 -9.23 -1.19 -10.05
C ILE A 81 -8.08 -0.26 -10.42
N LEU A 82 -6.89 -0.83 -10.70
CA LEU A 82 -5.69 -0.04 -10.92
C LEU A 82 -5.69 0.64 -12.30
N ALA A 83 -5.82 -0.13 -13.39
CA ALA A 83 -5.72 0.41 -14.75
C ALA A 83 -6.72 1.54 -15.04
N PRO A 84 -8.00 1.48 -14.59
CA PRO A 84 -8.93 2.60 -14.73
C PRO A 84 -8.53 3.87 -13.98
N SER A 85 -7.68 3.76 -12.96
CA SER A 85 -7.20 4.88 -12.14
C SER A 85 -5.94 5.54 -12.69
N LEU A 86 -5.36 4.99 -13.76
CA LEU A 86 -4.10 5.45 -14.33
C LEU A 86 -4.31 6.30 -15.58
N THR A 87 -3.38 7.20 -15.83
CA THR A 87 -3.27 7.91 -17.12
C THR A 87 -2.28 7.20 -18.04
N PRO A 88 -2.51 7.19 -19.37
CA PRO A 88 -1.56 6.63 -20.33
C PRO A 88 -0.15 7.22 -20.15
N GLY A 89 0.87 6.38 -20.22
CA GLY A 89 2.26 6.74 -19.98
C GLY A 89 2.72 6.56 -18.53
N THR A 90 1.85 6.08 -17.63
CA THR A 90 2.22 5.75 -16.26
C THR A 90 3.10 4.49 -16.21
N VAL A 91 4.14 4.53 -15.39
CA VAL A 91 4.99 3.39 -15.04
C VAL A 91 4.59 2.89 -13.66
N VAL A 92 4.09 1.65 -13.61
CA VAL A 92 3.73 1.00 -12.35
C VAL A 92 4.92 0.20 -11.84
N ILE A 93 5.42 0.57 -10.67
CA ILE A 93 6.61 -0.01 -10.05
C ILE A 93 6.17 -0.91 -8.90
N LEU A 94 6.71 -2.12 -8.83
CA LEU A 94 6.38 -3.11 -7.82
C LEU A 94 7.56 -4.02 -7.54
N ASP A 95 7.48 -4.76 -6.46
CA ASP A 95 8.48 -5.76 -6.14
C ASP A 95 8.45 -6.94 -7.14
N ASN A 96 9.48 -7.77 -7.09
CA ASN A 96 9.69 -8.86 -8.05
C ASN A 96 9.13 -10.21 -7.54
N LEU A 97 7.94 -10.20 -6.90
CA LEU A 97 7.28 -11.42 -6.48
C LEU A 97 6.72 -12.22 -7.67
N ALA A 98 6.64 -13.54 -7.52
CA ALA A 98 6.13 -14.42 -8.57
C ALA A 98 4.66 -14.14 -8.93
N THR A 99 3.83 -13.78 -7.95
CA THR A 99 2.43 -13.39 -8.14
C THR A 99 2.26 -12.14 -9.00
N HIS A 100 3.25 -11.23 -8.95
CA HIS A 100 3.24 -9.99 -9.72
C HIS A 100 3.67 -10.18 -11.19
N ARG A 101 4.31 -11.29 -11.52
CA ARG A 101 4.66 -11.66 -12.91
C ARG A 101 3.47 -12.29 -13.65
N ASN A 102 2.35 -11.59 -13.64
CA ASN A 102 1.10 -12.05 -14.21
C ASN A 102 0.90 -11.49 -15.62
N VAL A 103 0.75 -12.39 -16.62
CA VAL A 103 0.62 -12.01 -18.04
C VAL A 103 -0.67 -11.26 -18.31
N GLU A 104 -1.78 -11.61 -17.64
CA GLU A 104 -3.08 -10.96 -17.81
C GLU A 104 -3.04 -9.53 -17.22
N ALA A 105 -2.48 -9.37 -16.04
CA ALA A 105 -2.24 -8.07 -15.43
C ALA A 105 -1.37 -7.17 -16.33
N ALA A 106 -0.28 -7.71 -16.87
CA ALA A 106 0.60 -6.97 -17.77
C ALA A 106 -0.10 -6.59 -19.09
N ARG A 107 -0.99 -7.45 -19.60
CA ARG A 107 -1.80 -7.15 -20.79
C ARG A 107 -2.79 -6.02 -20.50
N ALA A 108 -3.54 -6.10 -19.40
CA ALA A 108 -4.51 -5.08 -19.00
C ALA A 108 -3.83 -3.71 -18.84
N LEU A 109 -2.65 -3.68 -18.22
CA LEU A 109 -1.90 -2.45 -18.03
C LEU A 109 -1.43 -1.84 -19.36
N ARG A 110 -0.92 -2.68 -20.29
CA ARG A 110 -0.54 -2.23 -21.63
C ARG A 110 -1.71 -1.68 -22.44
N GLN A 111 -2.89 -2.29 -22.32
CA GLN A 111 -4.11 -1.78 -22.97
C GLN A 111 -4.50 -0.39 -22.45
N ALA A 112 -4.19 -0.08 -21.20
CA ALA A 112 -4.35 1.26 -20.62
C ALA A 112 -3.22 2.24 -21.00
N GLY A 113 -2.26 1.83 -21.84
CA GLY A 113 -1.11 2.65 -22.21
C GLY A 113 -0.06 2.78 -21.11
N CYS A 114 -0.03 1.85 -20.17
CA CYS A 114 0.86 1.81 -19.02
C CYS A 114 1.69 0.52 -19.03
N TRP A 115 2.70 0.42 -18.17
CA TRP A 115 3.52 -0.81 -18.08
C TRP A 115 4.12 -1.00 -16.69
N PHE A 116 4.48 -2.25 -16.39
CA PHE A 116 5.19 -2.62 -15.17
C PHE A 116 6.70 -2.39 -15.27
N LEU A 117 7.28 -1.99 -14.14
CA LEU A 117 8.71 -2.02 -13.86
C LEU A 117 8.93 -2.71 -12.52
N TYR A 118 9.74 -3.77 -12.53
CA TYR A 118 10.02 -4.53 -11.31
C TYR A 118 11.25 -3.99 -10.59
N LEU A 119 11.15 -3.81 -9.27
CA LEU A 119 12.27 -3.46 -8.42
C LEU A 119 13.31 -4.60 -8.38
N PRO A 120 14.59 -4.29 -8.15
CA PRO A 120 15.57 -5.32 -7.86
C PRO A 120 15.14 -6.15 -6.64
N PRO A 121 15.50 -7.45 -6.59
CA PRO A 121 15.24 -8.26 -5.41
C PRO A 121 15.86 -7.63 -4.15
N TYR A 122 15.17 -7.75 -3.01
CA TYR A 122 15.64 -7.28 -1.71
C TYR A 122 15.99 -5.78 -1.63
N SER A 123 15.19 -4.93 -2.29
CA SER A 123 15.40 -3.47 -2.30
C SER A 123 14.18 -2.70 -1.75
N PRO A 124 13.76 -2.91 -0.48
CA PRO A 124 12.62 -2.23 0.11
C PRO A 124 12.83 -0.71 0.25
N ASP A 125 14.07 -0.26 0.38
CA ASP A 125 14.49 1.14 0.40
C ASP A 125 14.20 1.89 -0.90
N LEU A 126 14.02 1.17 -2.00
CA LEU A 126 13.57 1.73 -3.28
C LEU A 126 12.04 1.73 -3.44
N ASN A 127 11.29 1.28 -2.43
CA ASN A 127 9.84 1.19 -2.48
C ASN A 127 9.17 2.19 -1.52
N PRO A 128 8.84 3.42 -1.96
CA PRO A 128 8.31 4.47 -1.09
C PRO A 128 6.95 4.12 -0.47
N ILE A 129 6.18 3.19 -1.04
CA ILE A 129 4.88 2.79 -0.50
C ILE A 129 5.00 2.08 0.86
N GLU A 130 6.16 1.52 1.19
CA GLU A 130 6.41 0.90 2.50
C GLU A 130 6.29 1.92 3.64
N GLN A 131 6.72 3.16 3.44
CA GLN A 131 6.54 4.24 4.40
C GLN A 131 5.05 4.60 4.56
N ALA A 132 4.32 4.67 3.45
CA ALA A 132 2.87 4.89 3.46
C ALA A 132 2.13 3.77 4.21
N PHE A 133 2.51 2.51 4.00
CA PHE A 133 1.92 1.38 4.72
C PHE A 133 2.27 1.36 6.21
N SER A 134 3.44 1.84 6.58
CA SER A 134 3.81 2.01 7.98
C SER A 134 2.90 3.02 8.68
N LYS A 135 2.62 4.17 8.05
CA LYS A 135 1.65 5.16 8.53
C LYS A 135 0.24 4.57 8.59
N LEU A 136 -0.22 3.90 7.53
CA LEU A 136 -1.52 3.25 7.49
C LEU A 136 -1.72 2.31 8.68
N LYS A 137 -0.78 1.41 8.90
CA LYS A 137 -0.83 0.45 10.02
C LYS A 137 -0.83 1.14 11.39
N ALA A 138 -0.07 2.24 11.54
CA ALA A 138 -0.07 3.00 12.79
C ALA A 138 -1.45 3.62 13.10
N HIS A 139 -2.12 4.17 12.08
CA HIS A 139 -3.48 4.70 12.22
C HIS A 139 -4.51 3.61 12.48
N LEU A 140 -4.45 2.48 11.76
CA LEU A 140 -5.35 1.35 11.98
C LEU A 140 -5.24 0.78 13.40
N ARG A 141 -4.04 0.74 13.98
CA ARG A 141 -3.83 0.36 15.40
C ARG A 141 -4.49 1.34 16.36
N LYS A 142 -4.47 2.63 16.06
CA LYS A 142 -5.15 3.65 16.88
C LYS A 142 -6.67 3.53 16.80
N ILE A 143 -7.21 3.29 15.61
CA ILE A 143 -8.65 3.12 15.39
C ILE A 143 -9.15 1.84 16.05
N GLY A 144 -8.39 0.73 15.95
CA GLY A 144 -8.71 -0.52 16.62
C GLY A 144 -9.96 -1.21 16.09
N ALA A 145 -10.18 -1.19 14.78
CA ALA A 145 -11.30 -1.87 14.13
C ALA A 145 -11.38 -3.36 14.49
N ARG A 146 -12.57 -3.86 14.78
CA ARG A 146 -12.83 -5.23 15.26
C ARG A 146 -13.58 -6.11 14.26
N THR A 147 -14.23 -5.49 13.29
CA THR A 147 -14.94 -6.18 12.20
C THR A 147 -14.33 -5.85 10.86
N PHE A 148 -14.62 -6.67 9.85
CA PHE A 148 -14.18 -6.40 8.48
C PHE A 148 -14.73 -5.06 7.96
N THR A 149 -16.01 -4.78 8.25
CA THR A 149 -16.66 -3.52 7.83
C THR A 149 -16.00 -2.30 8.46
N GLU A 150 -15.72 -2.35 9.78
CA GLU A 150 -15.00 -1.28 10.47
C GLU A 150 -13.60 -1.10 9.91
N LEU A 151 -12.87 -2.19 9.63
CA LEU A 151 -11.54 -2.15 9.02
C LEU A 151 -11.59 -1.50 7.63
N PHE A 152 -12.56 -1.88 6.82
CA PHE A 152 -12.76 -1.32 5.48
C PHE A 152 -12.99 0.20 5.53
N HIS A 153 -13.88 0.66 6.42
CA HIS A 153 -14.13 2.09 6.64
C HIS A 153 -12.89 2.82 7.18
N ALA A 154 -12.19 2.21 8.15
CA ALA A 154 -10.97 2.78 8.71
C ALA A 154 -9.88 2.96 7.65
N ILE A 155 -9.68 1.98 6.76
CA ILE A 155 -8.74 2.07 5.64
C ILE A 155 -9.14 3.23 4.71
N GLY A 156 -10.42 3.35 4.36
CA GLY A 156 -10.91 4.45 3.53
C GLY A 156 -10.62 5.83 4.13
N GLN A 157 -10.83 5.98 5.44
CA GLN A 157 -10.50 7.22 6.16
C GLN A 157 -8.99 7.51 6.14
N VAL A 158 -8.16 6.51 6.42
CA VAL A 158 -6.69 6.69 6.47
C VAL A 158 -6.13 6.99 5.09
N CYS A 159 -6.66 6.39 4.01
CA CYS A 159 -6.23 6.69 2.64
C CYS A 159 -6.40 8.18 2.27
N GLN A 160 -7.38 8.87 2.85
CA GLN A 160 -7.62 10.30 2.64
C GLN A 160 -6.69 11.20 3.46
N MET A 161 -5.90 10.65 4.38
CA MET A 161 -4.99 11.41 5.23
C MET A 161 -3.60 11.63 4.62
N PHE A 162 -3.34 11.10 3.43
CA PHE A 162 -2.08 11.27 2.74
C PHE A 162 -2.10 12.56 1.92
N THR A 163 -1.19 13.46 2.22
CA THR A 163 -1.05 14.74 1.51
C THR A 163 -0.01 14.64 0.39
N PRO A 164 -0.08 15.50 -0.64
CA PRO A 164 0.94 15.55 -1.68
C PRO A 164 2.36 15.79 -1.14
N ASP A 165 2.52 16.72 -0.19
CA ASP A 165 3.83 17.02 0.42
C ASP A 165 4.44 15.79 1.10
N GLU A 166 3.62 15.03 1.79
CA GLU A 166 4.05 13.80 2.45
C GLU A 166 4.42 12.71 1.43
N CYS A 167 3.59 12.50 0.42
CA CYS A 167 3.87 11.52 -0.64
C CYS A 167 5.13 11.89 -1.41
N TRP A 168 5.32 13.16 -1.71
CA TRP A 168 6.55 13.68 -2.32
C TRP A 168 7.78 13.37 -1.47
N SER A 169 7.68 13.53 -0.14
CA SER A 169 8.78 13.19 0.78
C SER A 169 9.14 11.71 0.72
N TYR A 170 8.16 10.79 0.60
CA TYR A 170 8.44 9.37 0.42
C TYR A 170 9.19 9.07 -0.87
N PHE A 171 8.81 9.73 -1.98
CA PHE A 171 9.51 9.62 -3.26
C PHE A 171 10.94 10.17 -3.18
N HIS A 172 11.13 11.27 -2.46
CA HIS A 172 12.45 11.87 -2.21
C HIS A 172 13.35 10.92 -1.43
N ASP A 173 12.86 10.37 -0.32
CA ASP A 173 13.62 9.45 0.53
C ASP A 173 14.04 8.17 -0.22
N ALA A 174 13.18 7.67 -1.11
CA ALA A 174 13.50 6.54 -1.97
C ALA A 174 14.36 6.91 -3.21
N GLY A 175 14.71 8.20 -3.37
CA GLY A 175 15.62 8.67 -4.41
C GLY A 175 14.99 8.87 -5.80
N TYR A 176 13.67 8.99 -5.90
CA TYR A 176 12.95 9.22 -7.15
C TYR A 176 12.72 10.69 -7.47
N VAL A 177 13.03 11.58 -6.54
CA VAL A 177 12.95 13.03 -6.72
C VAL A 177 14.32 13.62 -6.39
N ALA A 178 14.73 14.66 -7.12
CA ALA A 178 15.94 15.41 -6.81
C ALA A 178 15.68 16.37 -5.64
N SER A 179 16.72 16.58 -4.84
CA SER A 179 16.75 17.59 -3.78
C SER A 179 16.65 18.99 -4.36
#